data_9fb96808f0fc783bd023aae4ff35ce31
#
_entry.id   9fb96808f0fc783bd023aae4ff35ce31
#
_cell.length_a   1.000
_cell.length_b   1.000
_cell.length_c   1.000
_cell.angle_alpha   90.00
_cell.angle_beta   90.00
_cell.angle_gamma   90.00
#
_symmetry.space_group_name_H-M   'P 1'
#
loop_
_entity.id
_entity.type
_entity.pdbx_description
1 polymer ?
#
loop_
_entity_poly.entity_id
_entity_poly.type
_entity_poly.pdbx_seq_one_letter_code
_entity_poly.pdbx_strand_id
1 'polypeptide(L)'
;MILEIAEIRIAPGQQAAFDEAIQRGLTTVVSQAKGFRGWKVNKGIESPERYVLHIFWDTLEDHTVGFRGGPLFAQWRAIVGPFFAAPPVVEHFT
;
A
#
# COMPACT_ATOMS: atom_id res chain seq x y z
N MET A 1 -6.19 -5.19 -16.63
CA MET A 1 -6.00 -4.58 -15.29
C MET A 1 -5.00 -5.40 -14.50
N ILE A 2 -4.15 -4.75 -13.76
CA ILE A 2 -3.08 -5.39 -12.98
C ILE A 2 -3.45 -5.30 -11.50
N LEU A 3 -3.22 -6.38 -10.76
CA LEU A 3 -3.35 -6.40 -9.31
C LEU A 3 -1.95 -6.32 -8.69
N GLU A 4 -1.75 -5.30 -7.87
CA GLU A 4 -0.60 -5.23 -6.97
C GLU A 4 -0.97 -5.85 -5.63
N ILE A 5 -0.14 -6.75 -5.12
CA ILE A 5 -0.26 -7.26 -3.75
C ILE A 5 0.98 -6.82 -2.99
N ALA A 6 0.77 -6.09 -1.90
CA ALA A 6 1.83 -5.67 -1.00
C ALA A 6 1.64 -6.36 0.36
N GLU A 7 2.59 -7.19 0.75
CA GLU A 7 2.61 -7.77 2.09
C GLU A 7 3.38 -6.83 3.00
N ILE A 8 2.71 -6.37 4.06
CA ILE A 8 3.24 -5.37 4.98
C ILE A 8 3.24 -5.96 6.39
N ARG A 9 4.39 -5.82 7.07
CA ARG A 9 4.49 -6.12 8.51
C ARG A 9 4.76 -4.84 9.27
N ILE A 10 4.01 -4.62 10.35
CA ILE A 10 4.14 -3.42 11.17
C ILE A 10 4.68 -3.77 12.55
N ALA A 11 5.18 -2.76 13.26
CA ALA A 11 5.62 -2.90 14.64
C ALA A 11 4.44 -3.33 15.53
N PRO A 12 4.66 -4.24 16.49
CA PRO A 12 3.60 -4.71 17.39
C PRO A 12 2.96 -3.55 18.17
N GLY A 13 1.64 -3.63 18.35
CA GLY A 13 0.90 -2.62 19.12
C GLY A 13 0.54 -1.36 18.34
N GLN A 14 0.92 -1.27 17.06
CA GLN A 14 0.68 -0.08 16.24
C GLN A 14 -0.52 -0.24 15.30
N GLN A 15 -1.34 -1.27 15.47
CA GLN A 15 -2.42 -1.58 14.54
C GLN A 15 -3.43 -0.44 14.39
N ALA A 16 -3.88 0.15 15.49
CA ALA A 16 -4.88 1.22 15.42
C ALA A 16 -4.34 2.44 14.67
N ALA A 17 -3.09 2.84 14.95
CA ALA A 17 -2.46 3.98 14.28
C ALA A 17 -2.21 3.67 12.80
N PHE A 18 -1.79 2.44 12.49
CA PHE A 18 -1.55 2.03 11.10
C PHE A 18 -2.86 1.93 10.31
N ASP A 19 -3.93 1.43 10.93
CA ASP A 19 -5.24 1.37 10.27
C ASP A 19 -5.68 2.76 9.79
N GLU A 20 -5.49 3.77 10.62
CA GLU A 20 -5.79 5.16 10.23
C GLU A 20 -4.84 5.65 9.14
N ALA A 21 -3.55 5.41 9.32
CA ALA A 21 -2.54 5.90 8.38
C ALA A 21 -2.71 5.29 6.98
N ILE A 22 -2.94 3.97 6.87
CA ILE A 22 -3.09 3.33 5.57
C ILE A 22 -4.36 3.80 4.85
N GLN A 23 -5.45 4.00 5.58
CA GLN A 23 -6.67 4.57 5.00
C GLN A 23 -6.41 5.97 4.46
N ARG A 24 -5.78 6.81 5.24
CA ARG A 24 -5.45 8.18 4.84
C ARG A 24 -4.53 8.20 3.63
N GLY A 25 -3.50 7.36 3.62
CA GLY A 25 -2.57 7.29 2.49
C GLY A 25 -3.24 6.80 1.21
N LEU A 26 -4.13 5.80 1.31
CA LEU A 26 -4.84 5.29 0.14
C LEU A 26 -5.84 6.30 -0.41
N THR A 27 -6.62 6.94 0.47
CA THR A 27 -7.69 7.84 0.03
C THR A 27 -7.19 9.22 -0.40
N THR A 28 -6.06 9.70 0.13
CA THR A 28 -5.58 11.04 -0.16
C THR A 28 -4.37 11.08 -1.11
N VAL A 29 -3.62 9.99 -1.23
CA VAL A 29 -2.40 9.97 -2.04
C VAL A 29 -2.52 8.96 -3.19
N VAL A 30 -2.62 7.67 -2.87
CA VAL A 30 -2.60 6.62 -3.90
C VAL A 30 -3.76 6.76 -4.88
N SER A 31 -4.92 7.13 -4.40
CA SER A 31 -6.12 7.29 -5.24
C SER A 31 -5.98 8.40 -6.29
N GLN A 32 -4.99 9.28 -6.16
CA GLN A 32 -4.72 10.33 -7.14
C GLN A 32 -3.78 9.90 -8.25
N ALA A 33 -3.20 8.71 -8.14
CA ALA A 33 -2.25 8.23 -9.14
C ALA A 33 -2.95 7.86 -10.44
N LYS A 34 -2.30 8.17 -11.56
CA LYS A 34 -2.80 7.76 -12.87
C LYS A 34 -2.91 6.23 -12.92
N GLY A 35 -4.03 5.75 -13.39
CA GLY A 35 -4.27 4.30 -13.56
C GLY A 35 -4.76 3.59 -12.31
N PHE A 36 -4.88 4.29 -11.19
CA PHE A 36 -5.44 3.70 -9.98
C PHE A 36 -6.92 3.33 -10.20
N ARG A 37 -7.31 2.10 -9.76
CA ARG A 37 -8.66 1.58 -9.96
C ARG A 37 -9.36 1.11 -8.71
N GLY A 38 -8.68 1.07 -7.58
CA GLY A 38 -9.30 0.65 -6.32
C GLY A 38 -8.31 -0.09 -5.44
N TRP A 39 -8.74 -0.38 -4.22
CA TRP A 39 -7.89 -1.04 -3.24
C TRP A 39 -8.72 -1.85 -2.26
N LYS A 40 -8.04 -2.78 -1.58
CA LYS A 40 -8.59 -3.52 -0.45
C LYS A 40 -7.48 -3.79 0.54
N VAL A 41 -7.74 -3.52 1.82
CA VAL A 41 -6.82 -3.85 2.91
C VAL A 41 -7.32 -5.11 3.61
N ASN A 42 -6.45 -6.10 3.76
CA ASN A 42 -6.72 -7.30 4.53
C ASN A 42 -5.78 -7.34 5.73
N LYS A 43 -6.34 -7.66 6.90
CA LYS A 43 -5.56 -7.78 8.14
C LYS A 43 -5.40 -9.25 8.49
N GLY A 44 -4.21 -9.63 8.94
CA GLY A 44 -3.96 -10.99 9.39
C GLY A 44 -4.75 -11.32 10.65
N ILE A 45 -5.40 -12.47 10.65
CA ILE A 45 -6.10 -12.98 11.84
C ILE A 45 -5.11 -13.65 12.77
N GLU A 46 -4.33 -14.58 12.24
CA GLU A 46 -3.31 -15.30 13.01
C GLU A 46 -2.11 -14.42 13.35
N SER A 47 -1.80 -13.45 12.48
CA SER A 47 -0.68 -12.52 12.65
C SER A 47 -1.20 -11.09 12.59
N PRO A 48 -1.61 -10.51 13.72
CA PRO A 48 -2.25 -9.18 13.73
C PRO A 48 -1.35 -8.04 13.22
N GLU A 49 -0.03 -8.23 13.14
CA GLU A 49 0.90 -7.25 12.60
C GLU A 49 1.12 -7.40 11.10
N ARG A 50 0.47 -8.37 10.46
CA ARG A 50 0.62 -8.63 9.03
C ARG A 50 -0.60 -8.14 8.28
N TYR A 51 -0.34 -7.35 7.24
CA TYR A 51 -1.37 -6.80 6.36
C TYR A 51 -1.08 -7.23 4.92
N VAL A 52 -2.13 -7.44 4.15
CA VAL A 52 -2.02 -7.67 2.71
C VAL A 52 -2.86 -6.60 2.02
N LEU A 53 -2.19 -5.72 1.29
CA LEU A 53 -2.81 -4.62 0.56
C LEU A 53 -2.96 -5.02 -0.90
N HIS A 54 -4.17 -4.89 -1.43
CA HIS A 54 -4.48 -5.06 -2.84
C HIS A 54 -4.70 -3.68 -3.46
N ILE A 55 -4.02 -3.39 -4.56
CA ILE A 55 -4.29 -2.18 -5.35
C ILE A 55 -4.45 -2.59 -6.81
N PHE A 56 -5.50 -2.09 -7.46
CA PHE A 56 -5.75 -2.35 -8.86
C PHE A 56 -5.27 -1.18 -9.71
N TRP A 57 -4.55 -1.49 -10.78
CA TRP A 57 -3.96 -0.53 -11.71
C TRP A 57 -4.38 -0.85 -13.15
N ASP A 58 -4.52 0.18 -13.98
CA ASP A 58 -4.78 -0.02 -15.42
C ASP A 58 -3.64 -0.80 -16.08
N THR A 59 -2.40 -0.41 -15.80
CA THR A 59 -1.20 -1.03 -16.36
C THR A 59 -0.14 -1.23 -15.27
N LEU A 60 0.78 -2.13 -15.53
CA LEU A 60 1.93 -2.36 -14.65
C LEU A 60 2.76 -1.07 -14.48
N GLU A 61 2.98 -0.35 -15.58
CA GLU A 61 3.82 0.84 -15.61
C GLU A 61 3.19 1.99 -14.82
N ASP A 62 1.89 2.07 -14.73
CA ASP A 62 1.21 3.07 -13.90
C ASP A 62 1.67 2.97 -12.44
N HIS A 63 1.92 1.76 -11.95
CA HIS A 63 2.47 1.56 -10.62
C HIS A 63 4.00 1.67 -10.59
N THR A 64 4.69 0.86 -11.40
CA THR A 64 6.13 0.69 -11.27
C THR A 64 6.94 1.90 -11.74
N VAL A 65 6.40 2.66 -12.70
CA VAL A 65 7.05 3.85 -13.25
C VAL A 65 6.33 5.12 -12.79
N GLY A 66 5.03 5.22 -13.08
CA GLY A 66 4.27 6.43 -12.81
C GLY A 66 4.18 6.74 -11.32
N PHE A 67 3.71 5.80 -10.52
CA PHE A 67 3.57 6.02 -9.08
C PHE A 67 4.92 6.02 -8.38
N ARG A 68 5.70 4.95 -8.54
CA ARG A 68 7.00 4.83 -7.85
C ARG A 68 8.01 5.88 -8.27
N GLY A 69 7.97 6.31 -9.53
CA GLY A 69 8.87 7.34 -10.06
C GLY A 69 8.36 8.75 -9.88
N GLY A 70 7.15 8.93 -9.35
CA GLY A 70 6.52 10.23 -9.21
C GLY A 70 6.51 10.75 -7.77
N PRO A 71 5.98 11.96 -7.56
CA PRO A 71 6.00 12.60 -6.24
C PRO A 71 5.05 11.95 -5.22
N LEU A 72 4.02 11.25 -5.67
CA LEU A 72 3.05 10.63 -4.78
C LEU A 72 3.66 9.49 -3.95
N PHE A 73 4.65 8.79 -4.48
CA PHE A 73 5.28 7.68 -3.76
C PHE A 73 5.95 8.14 -2.48
N ALA A 74 6.68 9.26 -2.52
CA ALA A 74 7.32 9.81 -1.33
C ALA A 74 6.28 10.22 -0.28
N GLN A 75 5.15 10.77 -0.71
CA GLN A 75 4.05 11.13 0.19
C GLN A 75 3.45 9.89 0.86
N TRP A 76 3.22 8.83 0.07
CA TRP A 76 2.74 7.55 0.57
C TRP A 76 3.70 6.97 1.63
N ARG A 77 4.99 6.92 1.30
CA ARG A 77 6.02 6.41 2.20
C ARG A 77 6.11 7.22 3.49
N ALA A 78 5.92 8.53 3.43
CA ALA A 78 5.94 9.38 4.63
C ALA A 78 4.78 9.04 5.58
N ILE A 79 3.64 8.62 5.04
CA ILE A 79 2.46 8.29 5.85
C ILE A 79 2.58 6.88 6.45
N VAL A 80 2.92 5.87 5.65
CA VAL A 80 2.87 4.46 6.08
C VAL A 80 4.24 3.90 6.47
N GLY A 81 5.32 4.42 5.90
CA GLY A 81 6.67 3.88 6.09
C GLY A 81 7.13 3.80 7.54
N PRO A 82 6.83 4.79 8.40
CA PRO A 82 7.25 4.74 9.81
C PRO A 82 6.74 3.53 10.59
N PHE A 83 5.68 2.88 10.10
CA PHE A 83 5.11 1.71 10.77
C PHE A 83 5.75 0.39 10.35
N PHE A 84 6.52 0.36 9.26
CA PHE A 84 7.05 -0.88 8.72
C PHE A 84 8.09 -1.51 9.63
N ALA A 85 7.86 -2.78 10.00
CA ALA A 85 8.85 -3.57 10.73
C ALA A 85 9.90 -4.19 9.79
N ALA A 86 9.57 -4.28 8.50
CA ALA A 86 10.44 -4.78 7.45
C ALA A 86 10.02 -4.15 6.13
N PRO A 87 10.88 -4.15 5.09
CA PRO A 87 10.49 -3.68 3.77
C PRO A 87 9.28 -4.49 3.25
N PRO A 88 8.25 -3.85 2.71
CA PRO A 88 7.12 -4.56 2.13
C PRO A 88 7.55 -5.43 0.96
N VAL A 89 6.88 -6.59 0.81
CA VAL A 89 7.07 -7.47 -0.34
C VAL A 89 5.96 -7.20 -1.32
N VAL A 90 6.30 -6.75 -2.52
CA VAL A 90 5.34 -6.33 -3.54
C VAL A 90 5.49 -7.19 -4.78
N GLU A 91 4.37 -7.76 -5.23
CA GLU A 91 4.29 -8.52 -6.47
C GLU A 91 3.07 -8.10 -7.25
N HIS A 92 3.08 -8.39 -8.57
CA HIS A 92 1.99 -8.02 -9.46
C HIS A 92 1.40 -9.27 -10.10
N PHE A 93 0.09 -9.23 -10.35
CA PHE A 93 -0.68 -10.35 -10.88
C PHE A 93 -1.65 -9.87 -11.96
N THR A 94 -1.99 -10.75 -12.86
CA THR A 94 -3.02 -10.50 -13.89
C THR A 94 -4.33 -11.16 -13.54
#